data_489247c21aa2bbf64b7c527963fd6537
#
_entry.id   489247c21aa2bbf64b7c527963fd6537
#
_cell.length_a   1.000
_cell.length_b   1.000
_cell.length_c   1.000
_cell.angle_alpha   90.00
_cell.angle_beta   90.00
_cell.angle_gamma   90.00
#
_symmetry.space_group_name_H-M   'P 1'
#
loop_
_entity.id
_entity.type
_entity.pdbx_description
1 polymer ?
#
loop_
_entity_poly.entity_id
_entity_poly.type
_entity_poly.pdbx_seq_one_letter_code
_entity_poly.pdbx_strand_id
1 'polypeptide(L)'
;MNEAVQQVAFSDKILLNKVDLVTPDELVAIRKDIRKINHFAEVIECERSRVDLKKIIGINSFDIEKCIDLDPVLFKKTEGSEEPTSGKVHDLSMVSSCGISVEGFLDVPKFNIFMAELLQTRAADLYRSKGVLSFAGQGDQKFVFQGVHEQIDFGPAQTQWQKGERRVSKIVFIGRNLDRKFLTEKIESCLVPGATE
;
A
#
# COMPACT_ATOMS: atom_id res chain seq x y z
N MET A 1 -16.63 -2.85 -13.95
CA MET A 1 -15.75 -2.33 -12.85
C MET A 1 -15.86 -0.83 -12.85
N ASN A 2 -15.96 -0.18 -11.68
CA ASN A 2 -16.10 1.27 -11.63
C ASN A 2 -14.74 1.92 -11.91
N GLU A 3 -14.61 2.63 -13.04
CA GLU A 3 -13.38 3.30 -13.47
C GLU A 3 -12.84 4.28 -12.42
N ALA A 4 -13.73 4.98 -11.70
CA ALA A 4 -13.33 5.90 -10.64
C ALA A 4 -12.60 5.21 -9.49
N VAL A 5 -13.02 4.00 -9.12
CA VAL A 5 -12.35 3.20 -8.07
C VAL A 5 -10.95 2.79 -8.52
N GLN A 6 -10.81 2.38 -9.78
CA GLN A 6 -9.49 2.06 -10.34
C GLN A 6 -8.58 3.28 -10.36
N GLN A 7 -9.07 4.43 -10.83
CA GLN A 7 -8.29 5.66 -10.83
C GLN A 7 -7.77 6.02 -9.42
N VAL A 8 -8.62 5.89 -8.40
CA VAL A 8 -8.21 6.12 -7.01
C VAL A 8 -7.18 5.09 -6.56
N ALA A 9 -7.40 3.80 -6.86
CA ALA A 9 -6.51 2.72 -6.43
C ALA A 9 -5.09 2.84 -7.00
N PHE A 10 -4.96 3.29 -8.25
CA PHE A 10 -3.67 3.45 -8.93
C PHE A 10 -2.95 4.76 -8.63
N SER A 11 -3.65 5.77 -8.11
CA SER A 11 -3.11 7.12 -7.95
C SER A 11 -2.02 7.20 -6.88
N ASP A 12 -0.99 7.98 -7.14
CA ASP A 12 -0.06 8.47 -6.11
C ASP A 12 -0.58 9.74 -5.44
N LYS A 13 -1.33 10.54 -6.20
CA LYS A 13 -1.89 11.80 -5.75
C LYS A 13 -3.29 11.99 -6.36
N ILE A 14 -4.23 12.45 -5.57
CA ILE A 14 -5.62 12.63 -5.96
C ILE A 14 -5.98 14.11 -5.86
N LEU A 15 -6.42 14.70 -6.95
CA LEU A 15 -7.03 16.02 -6.94
C LEU A 15 -8.54 15.86 -6.73
N LEU A 16 -8.98 16.10 -5.50
CA LEU A 16 -10.41 16.10 -5.17
C LEU A 16 -11.01 17.45 -5.57
N ASN A 17 -11.51 17.50 -6.78
CA ASN A 17 -12.00 18.72 -7.39
C ASN A 17 -13.50 18.96 -7.13
N LYS A 18 -13.94 20.20 -7.28
CA LYS A 18 -15.33 20.65 -7.07
C LYS A 18 -15.78 20.54 -5.61
N VAL A 19 -14.87 20.78 -4.66
CA VAL A 19 -15.20 20.75 -3.23
C VAL A 19 -16.19 21.83 -2.82
N ASP A 20 -16.33 22.87 -3.65
CA ASP A 20 -17.33 23.94 -3.54
C ASP A 20 -18.78 23.48 -3.71
N LEU A 21 -19.00 22.27 -4.25
CA LEU A 21 -20.34 21.71 -4.51
C LEU A 21 -20.84 20.76 -3.42
N VAL A 22 -20.06 20.54 -2.38
CA VAL A 22 -20.38 19.59 -1.29
C VAL A 22 -20.28 20.28 0.06
N THR A 23 -21.03 19.77 1.03
CA THR A 23 -20.94 20.21 2.41
C THR A 23 -19.65 19.67 3.09
N PRO A 24 -19.20 20.30 4.19
CA PRO A 24 -18.05 19.80 4.95
C PRO A 24 -18.21 18.33 5.40
N ASP A 25 -19.40 17.91 5.80
CA ASP A 25 -19.66 16.53 6.25
C ASP A 25 -19.58 15.53 5.09
N GLU A 26 -20.11 15.88 3.92
CA GLU A 26 -19.96 15.07 2.70
C GLU A 26 -18.50 14.95 2.28
N LEU A 27 -17.73 16.04 2.39
CA LEU A 27 -16.31 16.04 2.07
C LEU A 27 -15.52 15.09 2.98
N VAL A 28 -15.84 15.07 4.27
CA VAL A 28 -15.24 14.11 5.24
C VAL A 28 -15.60 12.67 4.85
N ALA A 29 -16.83 12.40 4.46
CA ALA A 29 -17.27 11.08 4.02
C ALA A 29 -16.53 10.63 2.75
N ILE A 30 -16.43 11.50 1.74
CA ILE A 30 -15.69 11.23 0.50
C ILE A 30 -14.23 10.92 0.78
N ARG A 31 -13.56 11.69 1.62
CA ARG A 31 -12.17 11.43 2.02
C ARG A 31 -12.02 10.07 2.69
N LYS A 32 -12.95 9.70 3.57
CA LYS A 32 -12.96 8.39 4.21
C LYS A 32 -13.08 7.26 3.20
N ASP A 33 -13.93 7.42 2.19
CA ASP A 33 -14.11 6.41 1.15
C ASP A 33 -12.88 6.31 0.23
N ILE A 34 -12.26 7.42 -0.14
CA ILE A 34 -10.97 7.41 -0.85
C ILE A 34 -9.92 6.67 -0.04
N ARG A 35 -9.82 6.93 1.28
CA ARG A 35 -8.86 6.27 2.15
C ARG A 35 -9.08 4.77 2.30
N LYS A 36 -10.32 4.28 2.24
CA LYS A 36 -10.62 2.84 2.23
C LYS A 36 -10.02 2.14 1.00
N ILE A 37 -10.01 2.83 -0.15
CA ILE A 37 -9.48 2.30 -1.42
C ILE A 37 -7.95 2.45 -1.46
N ASN A 38 -7.45 3.66 -1.19
CA ASN A 38 -6.04 3.99 -1.30
C ASN A 38 -5.57 4.86 -0.12
N HIS A 39 -4.87 4.24 0.81
CA HIS A 39 -4.30 4.92 1.96
C HIS A 39 -3.07 5.78 1.65
N PHE A 40 -2.41 5.54 0.53
CA PHE A 40 -1.13 6.21 0.20
C PHE A 40 -1.30 7.52 -0.53
N ALA A 41 -2.33 7.62 -1.37
CA ALA A 41 -2.50 8.79 -2.20
C ALA A 41 -2.70 10.04 -1.35
N GLU A 42 -1.88 11.06 -1.59
CA GLU A 42 -2.13 12.38 -1.04
C GLU A 42 -3.37 12.97 -1.71
N VAL A 43 -4.35 13.38 -0.90
CA VAL A 43 -5.56 14.03 -1.40
C VAL A 43 -5.42 15.53 -1.28
N ILE A 44 -5.46 16.22 -2.42
CA ILE A 44 -5.44 17.68 -2.51
C ILE A 44 -6.82 18.16 -2.92
N GLU A 45 -7.45 18.94 -2.06
CA GLU A 45 -8.73 19.59 -2.38
C GLU A 45 -8.51 20.78 -3.30
N CYS A 46 -9.35 20.91 -4.29
CA CYS A 46 -9.29 22.03 -5.20
C CYS A 46 -10.67 22.39 -5.77
N GLU A 47 -10.78 23.61 -6.27
CA GLU A 47 -11.93 24.14 -6.97
C GLU A 47 -11.52 24.54 -8.38
N ARG A 48 -12.36 24.23 -9.37
CA ARG A 48 -12.11 24.55 -10.78
C ARG A 48 -10.71 24.11 -11.25
N SER A 49 -10.22 22.99 -10.72
CA SER A 49 -8.88 22.44 -10.98
C SER A 49 -7.72 23.40 -10.67
N ARG A 50 -7.93 24.38 -9.79
CA ARG A 50 -6.89 25.31 -9.36
C ARG A 50 -6.04 24.63 -8.28
N VAL A 51 -4.81 24.32 -8.61
CA VAL A 51 -3.82 23.70 -7.71
C VAL A 51 -2.46 24.30 -8.00
N ASP A 52 -1.64 24.42 -6.96
CA ASP A 52 -0.24 24.81 -7.13
C ASP A 52 0.50 23.73 -7.93
N LEU A 53 1.05 24.11 -9.08
CA LEU A 53 1.78 23.20 -9.98
C LEU A 53 2.95 22.51 -9.30
N LYS A 54 3.58 23.13 -8.31
CA LYS A 54 4.64 22.52 -7.50
C LYS A 54 4.16 21.28 -6.72
N LYS A 55 2.87 21.16 -6.48
CA LYS A 55 2.27 20.01 -5.80
C LYS A 55 1.99 18.83 -6.73
N ILE A 56 2.07 19.02 -8.04
CA ILE A 56 1.73 17.99 -9.03
C ILE A 56 2.82 17.72 -10.07
N ILE A 57 3.79 18.66 -10.23
CA ILE A 57 4.91 18.49 -11.16
C ILE A 57 6.19 18.25 -10.35
N GLY A 58 7.02 17.31 -10.79
CA GLY A 58 8.30 16.98 -10.15
C GLY A 58 8.15 16.36 -8.75
N ILE A 59 7.01 15.75 -8.49
CA ILE A 59 6.65 15.23 -7.15
C ILE A 59 7.38 13.95 -6.79
N ASN A 60 8.16 13.36 -7.72
CA ASN A 60 8.86 12.09 -7.51
C ASN A 60 8.02 11.09 -6.72
N SER A 61 6.77 10.84 -7.20
CA SER A 61 5.81 9.97 -6.50
C SER A 61 6.31 8.54 -6.37
N PHE A 62 7.28 8.20 -7.20
CA PHE A 62 8.01 6.95 -7.17
C PHE A 62 9.18 6.99 -6.16
N ASP A 63 9.14 7.91 -5.20
CA ASP A 63 10.16 8.00 -4.17
C ASP A 63 9.97 6.87 -3.15
N ILE A 64 10.92 5.99 -3.19
CA ILE A 64 11.09 4.82 -2.34
C ILE A 64 11.08 5.19 -0.84
N GLU A 65 11.64 6.36 -0.48
CA GLU A 65 11.72 6.80 0.91
C GLU A 65 10.35 7.13 1.50
N LYS A 66 9.40 7.56 0.69
CA LYS A 66 8.02 7.78 1.12
C LYS A 66 7.26 6.49 1.46
N CYS A 67 7.82 5.33 1.13
CA CYS A 67 7.26 4.06 1.56
C CYS A 67 7.52 3.76 3.05
N ILE A 68 8.44 4.48 3.69
CA ILE A 68 8.82 4.27 5.09
C ILE A 68 7.72 4.76 6.03
N ASP A 69 6.98 5.81 5.65
CA ASP A 69 5.89 6.41 6.43
C ASP A 69 4.53 5.74 6.14
N LEU A 70 4.49 4.41 6.18
CA LEU A 70 3.24 3.68 6.02
C LEU A 70 2.33 3.88 7.24
N ASP A 71 1.06 4.24 6.98
CA ASP A 71 0.06 4.49 8.01
C ASP A 71 -0.07 3.29 8.97
N PRO A 72 0.20 3.48 10.29
CA PRO A 72 0.10 2.41 11.27
C PRO A 72 -1.27 1.73 11.34
N VAL A 73 -2.33 2.40 10.90
CA VAL A 73 -3.70 1.88 10.91
C VAL A 73 -3.85 0.65 10.00
N LEU A 74 -3.09 0.59 8.89
CA LEU A 74 -3.12 -0.54 7.95
C LEU A 74 -2.58 -1.84 8.55
N PHE A 75 -1.74 -1.74 9.57
CA PHE A 75 -1.05 -2.87 10.19
C PHE A 75 -1.67 -3.34 11.50
N LYS A 76 -2.71 -2.64 12.00
CA LYS A 76 -3.44 -3.13 13.18
C LYS A 76 -4.13 -4.45 12.81
N LYS A 77 -3.85 -5.50 13.58
CA LYS A 77 -4.65 -6.73 13.56
C LYS A 77 -6.07 -6.34 13.96
N THR A 78 -6.98 -6.31 13.02
CA THR A 78 -8.41 -6.21 13.33
C THR A 78 -8.86 -7.60 13.77
N GLU A 79 -8.82 -7.85 15.07
CA GLU A 79 -9.64 -8.91 15.66
C GLU A 79 -11.08 -8.42 15.53
N GLY A 80 -11.85 -9.06 14.68
CA GLY A 80 -13.26 -8.75 14.43
C GLY A 80 -13.46 -7.73 13.30
N SER A 81 -13.37 -8.18 12.06
CA SER A 81 -13.97 -7.47 10.94
C SER A 81 -15.48 -7.70 10.99
N GLU A 82 -16.23 -6.71 11.48
CA GLU A 82 -17.65 -6.61 11.16
C GLU A 82 -17.79 -6.48 9.64
N GLU A 83 -18.56 -7.40 9.06
CA GLU A 83 -19.00 -7.33 7.68
C GLU A 83 -19.69 -5.98 7.44
N PRO A 84 -19.51 -5.34 6.28
CA PRO A 84 -20.17 -4.07 6.00
C PRO A 84 -21.68 -4.29 5.95
N THR A 85 -22.38 -3.73 6.95
CA THR A 85 -23.83 -3.67 6.97
C THR A 85 -24.38 -3.02 5.71
N SER A 86 -25.25 -3.77 5.06
CA SER A 86 -26.10 -3.43 3.93
C SER A 86 -26.63 -1.99 3.96
N GLY A 87 -26.12 -1.19 3.09
CA GLY A 87 -26.71 0.07 2.66
C GLY A 87 -26.36 0.27 1.18
N LYS A 88 -27.36 0.48 0.33
CA LYS A 88 -27.25 0.68 -1.13
C LYS A 88 -26.21 1.76 -1.48
N VAL A 89 -24.97 1.36 -1.69
CA VAL A 89 -23.89 2.18 -2.22
C VAL A 89 -23.25 1.37 -3.34
N HIS A 90 -23.00 2.00 -4.47
CA HIS A 90 -22.32 1.44 -5.62
C HIS A 90 -21.19 0.49 -5.20
N ASP A 91 -21.11 -0.67 -5.85
CA ASP A 91 -20.26 -1.83 -5.54
C ASP A 91 -18.75 -1.48 -5.48
N LEU A 92 -18.37 -0.76 -4.43
CA LEU A 92 -16.98 -0.49 -4.02
C LEU A 92 -16.38 -1.70 -3.28
N SER A 93 -17.20 -2.72 -3.02
CA SER A 93 -16.90 -3.83 -2.08
C SER A 93 -15.78 -4.76 -2.52
N MET A 94 -15.26 -4.60 -3.74
CA MET A 94 -14.27 -5.52 -4.29
C MET A 94 -12.82 -5.01 -4.22
N VAL A 95 -12.58 -3.70 -4.09
CA VAL A 95 -11.22 -3.12 -4.02
C VAL A 95 -10.91 -2.71 -2.59
N SER A 96 -9.80 -3.19 -2.08
CA SER A 96 -9.37 -2.92 -0.72
C SER A 96 -7.86 -2.77 -0.61
N SER A 97 -7.40 -2.23 0.52
CA SER A 97 -6.00 -2.18 0.91
C SER A 97 -5.72 -3.20 2.00
N CYS A 98 -4.66 -3.97 1.83
CA CYS A 98 -4.22 -4.98 2.79
C CYS A 98 -2.79 -4.68 3.24
N GLY A 99 -2.62 -4.29 4.50
CA GLY A 99 -1.30 -4.06 5.12
C GLY A 99 -0.86 -5.29 5.92
N ILE A 100 0.39 -5.72 5.71
CA ILE A 100 1.02 -6.86 6.37
C ILE A 100 2.31 -6.39 7.01
N SER A 101 2.52 -6.76 8.26
CA SER A 101 3.72 -6.45 9.02
C SER A 101 4.28 -7.72 9.61
N VAL A 102 5.54 -8.02 9.31
CA VAL A 102 6.25 -9.17 9.85
C VAL A 102 7.58 -8.72 10.46
N GLU A 103 7.88 -9.24 11.65
CA GLU A 103 9.13 -8.95 12.37
C GLU A 103 10.16 -10.02 12.02
N GLY A 104 11.41 -9.61 11.80
CA GLY A 104 12.52 -10.47 11.45
C GLY A 104 13.07 -10.20 10.05
N PHE A 105 13.86 -11.13 9.57
CA PHE A 105 14.53 -11.05 8.29
C PHE A 105 13.87 -11.97 7.27
N LEU A 106 13.59 -11.44 6.09
CA LEU A 106 13.10 -12.21 4.96
C LEU A 106 14.26 -12.87 4.21
N ASP A 107 14.00 -14.01 3.62
CA ASP A 107 14.87 -14.69 2.66
C ASP A 107 14.60 -14.10 1.26
N VAL A 108 15.63 -13.56 0.60
CA VAL A 108 15.51 -12.92 -0.70
C VAL A 108 14.95 -13.89 -1.77
N PRO A 109 15.52 -15.11 -1.95
CA PRO A 109 14.98 -16.08 -2.90
C PRO A 109 13.53 -16.44 -2.66
N LYS A 110 13.13 -16.72 -1.41
CA LYS A 110 11.73 -17.07 -1.09
C LYS A 110 10.78 -15.92 -1.39
N PHE A 111 11.17 -14.70 -1.02
CA PHE A 111 10.37 -13.51 -1.30
C PHE A 111 10.19 -13.29 -2.80
N ASN A 112 11.25 -13.44 -3.58
CA ASN A 112 11.18 -13.31 -5.04
C ASN A 112 10.28 -14.37 -5.68
N ILE A 113 10.37 -15.61 -5.22
CA ILE A 113 9.48 -16.70 -5.68
C ILE A 113 8.03 -16.38 -5.35
N PHE A 114 7.75 -15.94 -4.12
CA PHE A 114 6.40 -15.54 -3.71
C PHE A 114 5.85 -14.41 -4.57
N MET A 115 6.64 -13.36 -4.82
CA MET A 115 6.20 -12.23 -5.64
C MET A 115 5.97 -12.64 -7.10
N ALA A 116 6.83 -13.49 -7.66
CA ALA A 116 6.64 -14.02 -9.01
C ALA A 116 5.36 -14.88 -9.12
N GLU A 117 5.10 -15.77 -8.15
CA GLU A 117 3.89 -16.57 -8.07
C GLU A 117 2.63 -15.68 -7.96
N LEU A 118 2.69 -14.66 -7.10
CA LEU A 118 1.58 -13.72 -6.90
C LEU A 118 1.25 -12.97 -8.19
N LEU A 119 2.26 -12.48 -8.89
CA LEU A 119 2.07 -11.78 -10.17
C LEU A 119 1.58 -12.70 -11.28
N GLN A 120 2.09 -13.92 -11.38
CA GLN A 120 1.61 -14.87 -12.39
C GLN A 120 0.16 -15.28 -12.18
N THR A 121 -0.29 -15.39 -10.94
CA THR A 121 -1.62 -15.94 -10.63
C THR A 121 -2.67 -14.88 -10.37
N ARG A 122 -2.29 -13.68 -9.90
CA ARG A 122 -3.21 -12.64 -9.42
C ARG A 122 -2.92 -11.22 -9.92
N ALA A 123 -2.12 -11.06 -10.98
CA ALA A 123 -1.80 -9.73 -11.52
C ALA A 123 -3.04 -8.90 -11.86
N ALA A 124 -4.07 -9.53 -12.41
CA ALA A 124 -5.32 -8.85 -12.76
C ALA A 124 -6.09 -8.27 -11.56
N ASP A 125 -5.86 -8.83 -10.36
CA ASP A 125 -6.49 -8.40 -9.11
C ASP A 125 -5.58 -7.50 -8.26
N LEU A 126 -4.29 -7.45 -8.57
CA LEU A 126 -3.30 -6.64 -7.85
C LEU A 126 -3.05 -5.34 -8.60
N TYR A 127 -3.51 -4.23 -8.04
CA TYR A 127 -3.40 -2.92 -8.68
C TYR A 127 -2.14 -2.18 -8.29
N ARG A 128 -1.80 -2.27 -7.00
CA ARG A 128 -0.62 -1.60 -6.46
C ARG A 128 -0.03 -2.39 -5.30
N SER A 129 1.28 -2.35 -5.19
CA SER A 129 1.99 -2.86 -4.02
C SER A 129 3.11 -1.92 -3.63
N LYS A 130 3.35 -1.79 -2.33
CA LYS A 130 4.48 -1.06 -1.77
C LYS A 130 4.99 -1.76 -0.53
N GLY A 131 6.27 -1.65 -0.26
CA GLY A 131 6.81 -2.21 0.96
C GLY A 131 8.22 -1.76 1.30
N VAL A 132 8.51 -1.82 2.59
CA VAL A 132 9.85 -1.73 3.16
C VAL A 132 10.19 -3.08 3.75
N LEU A 133 11.34 -3.62 3.38
CA LEU A 133 11.72 -4.99 3.65
C LEU A 133 13.06 -5.05 4.36
N SER A 134 13.19 -6.01 5.27
CA SER A 134 14.44 -6.40 5.91
C SER A 134 14.82 -7.79 5.43
N PHE A 135 15.99 -7.95 4.86
CA PHE A 135 16.49 -9.22 4.35
C PHE A 135 17.67 -9.75 5.15
N ALA A 136 17.73 -11.06 5.32
CA ALA A 136 18.84 -11.75 5.94
C ALA A 136 20.13 -11.53 5.14
N GLY A 137 21.26 -11.32 5.84
CA GLY A 137 22.58 -11.15 5.24
C GLY A 137 22.80 -9.81 4.53
N GLN A 138 21.89 -8.85 4.68
CA GLN A 138 22.00 -7.52 4.06
C GLN A 138 22.37 -6.41 5.07
N GLY A 139 22.76 -6.79 6.29
CA GLY A 139 23.13 -5.84 7.34
C GLY A 139 22.04 -4.81 7.63
N ASP A 140 22.46 -3.55 7.72
CA ASP A 140 21.52 -2.44 7.99
C ASP A 140 20.81 -1.89 6.75
N GLN A 141 20.95 -2.51 5.59
CA GLN A 141 20.31 -2.04 4.37
C GLN A 141 18.79 -2.24 4.42
N LYS A 142 18.03 -1.15 4.30
CA LYS A 142 16.59 -1.21 4.01
C LYS A 142 16.39 -1.49 2.53
N PHE A 143 15.44 -2.36 2.23
CA PHE A 143 14.98 -2.58 0.86
C PHE A 143 13.55 -2.10 0.72
N VAL A 144 13.24 -1.65 -0.45
CA VAL A 144 11.93 -1.10 -0.77
C VAL A 144 11.49 -1.63 -2.11
N PHE A 145 10.22 -1.84 -2.24
CA PHE A 145 9.63 -2.18 -3.51
C PHE A 145 8.33 -1.41 -3.71
N GLN A 146 8.02 -1.17 -4.96
CA GLN A 146 6.70 -0.76 -5.34
C GLN A 146 6.33 -1.38 -6.67
N GLY A 147 5.06 -1.67 -6.83
CA GLY A 147 4.52 -2.28 -8.01
C GLY A 147 3.24 -1.59 -8.48
N VAL A 148 3.06 -1.57 -9.78
CA VAL A 148 1.83 -1.18 -10.46
C VAL A 148 1.51 -2.28 -11.45
N HIS A 149 0.43 -3.00 -11.23
CA HIS A 149 0.10 -4.23 -11.96
C HIS A 149 1.25 -5.25 -11.94
N GLU A 150 1.72 -5.66 -13.12
CA GLU A 150 2.79 -6.64 -13.30
C GLU A 150 4.19 -6.07 -13.16
N GLN A 151 4.31 -4.75 -13.12
CA GLN A 151 5.60 -4.08 -13.01
C GLN A 151 5.96 -3.87 -11.54
N ILE A 152 7.08 -4.43 -11.13
CA ILE A 152 7.66 -4.22 -9.80
C ILE A 152 9.05 -3.63 -9.98
N ASP A 153 9.30 -2.54 -9.27
CA ASP A 153 10.63 -2.01 -9.04
C ASP A 153 11.06 -2.32 -7.61
N PHE A 154 12.27 -2.80 -7.46
CA PHE A 154 12.82 -3.29 -6.22
C PHE A 154 14.28 -2.86 -6.08
N GLY A 155 14.65 -2.33 -4.94
CA GLY A 155 16.03 -1.91 -4.71
C GLY A 155 16.34 -1.50 -3.27
N PRO A 156 17.62 -1.23 -3.00
CA PRO A 156 18.04 -0.69 -1.72
C PRO A 156 17.51 0.73 -1.54
N ALA A 157 17.01 1.05 -0.35
CA ALA A 157 16.67 2.41 0.05
C ALA A 157 17.93 3.23 0.31
N GLN A 158 17.83 4.55 0.22
CA GLN A 158 18.91 5.44 0.64
C GLN A 158 19.07 5.45 2.17
N THR A 159 17.98 5.21 2.89
CA THR A 159 17.98 5.09 4.34
C THR A 159 18.31 3.67 4.79
N GLN A 160 19.00 3.57 5.93
CA GLN A 160 19.36 2.31 6.56
C GLN A 160 18.55 2.09 7.84
N TRP A 161 18.50 0.85 8.30
CA TRP A 161 18.03 0.54 9.64
C TRP A 161 18.97 1.16 10.66
N GLN A 162 18.41 1.79 11.69
CA GLN A 162 19.24 2.34 12.75
C GLN A 162 19.64 1.23 13.73
N LYS A 163 20.77 1.44 14.40
CA LYS A 163 21.24 0.49 15.43
C LYS A 163 20.19 0.34 16.53
N GLY A 164 19.75 -0.89 16.77
CA GLY A 164 18.69 -1.21 17.73
C GLY A 164 17.26 -0.98 17.21
N GLU A 165 17.10 -0.55 15.96
CA GLU A 165 15.79 -0.49 15.32
C GLU A 165 15.27 -1.90 15.03
N ARG A 166 14.01 -2.17 15.40
CA ARG A 166 13.38 -3.46 15.11
C ARG A 166 13.30 -3.69 13.60
N ARG A 167 13.71 -4.86 13.18
CA ARG A 167 13.63 -5.31 11.78
C ARG A 167 12.19 -5.72 11.47
N VAL A 168 11.43 -4.81 10.92
CA VAL A 168 10.01 -5.03 10.61
C VAL A 168 9.77 -4.76 9.13
N SER A 169 9.48 -5.81 8.39
CA SER A 169 9.04 -5.66 7.01
C SER A 169 7.57 -5.27 6.98
N LYS A 170 7.26 -4.20 6.26
CA LYS A 170 5.89 -3.68 6.07
C LYS A 170 5.55 -3.71 4.60
N ILE A 171 4.44 -4.34 4.27
CA ILE A 171 4.00 -4.52 2.89
C ILE A 171 2.53 -4.12 2.80
N VAL A 172 2.17 -3.39 1.78
CA VAL A 172 0.77 -3.08 1.48
C VAL A 172 0.45 -3.43 0.05
N PHE A 173 -0.66 -4.11 -0.10
CA PHE A 173 -1.27 -4.42 -1.38
C PHE A 173 -2.58 -3.64 -1.53
N ILE A 174 -2.83 -3.11 -2.73
CA ILE A 174 -4.11 -2.54 -3.13
C ILE A 174 -4.61 -3.36 -4.31
N GLY A 175 -5.82 -3.86 -4.21
CA GLY A 175 -6.37 -4.69 -5.26
C GLY A 175 -7.74 -5.21 -4.95
N ARG A 176 -8.18 -6.14 -5.78
CA ARG A 176 -9.47 -6.80 -5.71
C ARG A 176 -9.31 -8.20 -5.12
N ASN A 177 -10.30 -8.65 -4.34
CA ASN A 177 -10.32 -10.00 -3.78
C ASN A 177 -9.03 -10.38 -3.01
N LEU A 178 -8.45 -9.42 -2.28
CA LEU A 178 -7.23 -9.65 -1.52
C LEU A 178 -7.53 -10.54 -0.31
N ASP A 179 -6.94 -11.72 -0.28
CA ASP A 179 -6.97 -12.62 0.87
C ASP A 179 -5.81 -12.27 1.82
N ARG A 180 -6.12 -11.50 2.87
CA ARG A 180 -5.14 -11.08 3.87
C ARG A 180 -4.46 -12.26 4.56
N LYS A 181 -5.22 -13.32 4.87
CA LYS A 181 -4.68 -14.49 5.55
C LYS A 181 -3.64 -15.19 4.68
N PHE A 182 -4.01 -15.49 3.44
CA PHE A 182 -3.11 -16.09 2.47
C PHE A 182 -1.83 -15.27 2.27
N LEU A 183 -1.97 -13.94 2.06
CA LEU A 183 -0.83 -13.06 1.85
C LEU A 183 0.08 -13.01 3.08
N THR A 184 -0.50 -12.97 4.30
CA THR A 184 0.27 -12.96 5.55
C THR A 184 1.03 -14.27 5.72
N GLU A 185 0.39 -15.43 5.59
CA GLU A 185 1.01 -16.74 5.70
C GLU A 185 2.16 -16.92 4.72
N LYS A 186 1.98 -16.47 3.47
CA LYS A 186 3.02 -16.53 2.44
C LYS A 186 4.23 -15.66 2.78
N ILE A 187 4.02 -14.43 3.27
CA ILE A 187 5.11 -13.53 3.67
C ILE A 187 5.81 -14.08 4.93
N GLU A 188 5.08 -14.57 5.91
CA GLU A 188 5.65 -15.21 7.09
C GLU A 188 6.49 -16.44 6.74
N SER A 189 6.09 -17.20 5.72
CA SER A 189 6.87 -18.35 5.21
C SER A 189 8.22 -17.95 4.59
N CYS A 190 8.37 -16.68 4.21
CA CYS A 190 9.62 -16.13 3.72
C CYS A 190 10.60 -15.74 4.84
N LEU A 191 10.17 -15.75 6.10
CA LEU A 191 11.06 -15.43 7.22
C LEU A 191 12.18 -16.50 7.37
N VAL A 192 13.35 -16.03 7.79
CA VAL A 192 14.48 -16.88 8.15
C VAL A 192 14.40 -17.15 9.65
N PRO A 193 14.17 -18.41 10.09
CA PRO A 193 14.10 -18.74 11.51
C PRO A 193 15.42 -18.43 12.21
N GLY A 194 15.38 -17.71 13.33
CA GLY A 194 16.53 -17.46 14.18
C GLY A 194 17.63 -16.57 13.59
N ALA A 195 17.36 -15.87 12.50
CA ALA A 195 18.31 -14.89 11.97
C ALA A 195 18.43 -13.72 12.95
N THR A 196 19.63 -13.55 13.47
CA THR A 196 20.12 -12.34 14.17
C THR A 196 20.99 -11.54 13.20
N GLU A 197 21.22 -10.27 13.49
CA GLU A 197 22.09 -9.37 12.70
C GLU A 197 23.44 -10.00 12.35
#